data_2f4c01a616a1bd8f217fe4c49598be20
#
_entry.id   2f4c01a616a1bd8f217fe4c49598be20
#
_cell.length_a   1.000
_cell.length_b   1.000
_cell.length_c   1.000
_cell.angle_alpha   90.00
_cell.angle_beta   90.00
_cell.angle_gamma   90.00
#
_symmetry.space_group_name_H-M   'P 1'
#
loop_
_entity.id
_entity.type
_entity.pdbx_description
1 polymer ?
#
loop_
_entity_poly.entity_id
_entity_poly.type
_entity_poly.pdbx_seq_one_letter_code
_entity_poly.pdbx_strand_id
1 'polypeptide(L)'
;MNKFFLIATILLGYSLTSNAAIPTKLKGPVPGRILVNEGQAMGGIAGSGFSLMDLRRSSDAKKRVERVVIDIGDMQGQTLKGLPGYFHAELKKNPSKLILDFDQTPVSRLDEGRLKDRFKGSLFVRKTSMILDPEDKALNLTFDLKPGTIARVFQVKGEKGTSKVVVDFFESKKK
;
A
#
# COMPACT_ATOMS: atom_id res chain seq x y z
N MET A 1 59.28 38.61 -29.74
CA MET A 1 58.11 38.10 -30.50
C MET A 1 57.64 36.80 -29.84
N ASN A 2 56.72 36.93 -28.89
CA ASN A 2 56.16 35.74 -28.20
C ASN A 2 54.72 35.54 -28.64
N LYS A 3 54.46 34.41 -29.29
CA LYS A 3 53.09 33.99 -29.70
C LYS A 3 52.49 33.17 -28.59
N PHE A 4 51.50 33.73 -27.90
CA PHE A 4 50.65 32.98 -26.96
C PHE A 4 49.61 32.21 -27.79
N PHE A 5 49.62 30.87 -27.67
CA PHE A 5 48.55 29.98 -28.14
C PHE A 5 47.51 29.84 -27.04
N LEU A 6 46.31 30.36 -27.32
CA LEU A 6 45.15 30.22 -26.45
C LEU A 6 44.42 28.93 -26.84
N ILE A 7 44.48 27.87 -26.00
CA ILE A 7 43.75 26.64 -26.21
C ILE A 7 42.39 26.80 -25.50
N ALA A 8 41.32 26.95 -26.28
CA ALA A 8 39.95 26.96 -25.78
C ALA A 8 39.48 25.51 -25.64
N THR A 9 39.35 25.04 -24.42
CA THR A 9 38.77 23.71 -24.10
C THR A 9 37.25 23.83 -24.10
N ILE A 10 36.60 23.30 -25.12
CA ILE A 10 35.13 23.21 -25.18
C ILE A 10 34.71 21.96 -24.35
N LEU A 11 34.15 22.18 -23.19
CA LEU A 11 33.48 21.16 -22.40
C LEU A 11 32.08 20.92 -22.99
N LEU A 12 31.93 19.87 -23.80
CA LEU A 12 30.60 19.36 -24.16
C LEU A 12 29.99 18.65 -22.95
N GLY A 13 29.05 19.35 -22.28
CA GLY A 13 28.21 18.75 -21.26
C GLY A 13 27.17 17.82 -21.90
N TYR A 14 27.35 16.52 -21.81
CA TYR A 14 26.31 15.55 -22.11
C TYR A 14 25.29 15.54 -20.97
N SER A 15 24.16 16.22 -21.14
CA SER A 15 22.98 16.07 -20.30
C SER A 15 22.29 14.75 -20.64
N LEU A 16 22.54 13.73 -19.84
CA LEU A 16 21.77 12.48 -19.86
C LEU A 16 20.38 12.76 -19.30
N THR A 17 19.43 13.11 -20.17
CA THR A 17 18.01 13.08 -19.81
C THR A 17 17.56 11.62 -19.77
N SER A 18 17.56 11.02 -18.59
CA SER A 18 16.92 9.73 -18.36
C SER A 18 15.40 9.93 -18.43
N ASN A 19 14.82 9.73 -19.60
CA ASN A 19 13.39 9.55 -19.74
C ASN A 19 13.01 8.18 -19.14
N ALA A 20 12.79 8.14 -17.83
CA ALA A 20 12.09 7.01 -17.21
C ALA A 20 10.65 7.04 -17.73
N ALA A 21 10.38 6.28 -18.78
CA ALA A 21 9.03 6.07 -19.29
C ALA A 21 8.20 5.37 -18.20
N ILE A 22 7.33 6.12 -17.54
CA ILE A 22 6.33 5.55 -16.62
C ILE A 22 5.41 4.65 -17.48
N PRO A 23 5.28 3.37 -17.21
CA PRO A 23 4.40 2.51 -17.98
C PRO A 23 2.95 2.94 -17.80
N THR A 24 2.38 3.55 -18.83
CA THR A 24 1.08 4.24 -18.80
C THR A 24 -0.14 3.30 -18.91
N LYS A 25 0.00 1.97 -18.96
CA LYS A 25 -1.14 1.03 -19.08
C LYS A 25 -0.88 -0.28 -18.36
N LEU A 26 -1.22 -0.33 -17.10
CA LEU A 26 -1.57 -1.61 -16.46
C LEU A 26 -3.05 -1.90 -16.77
N LYS A 27 -3.31 -2.74 -17.77
CA LYS A 27 -4.66 -3.25 -18.07
C LYS A 27 -4.97 -4.41 -17.12
N GLY A 28 -6.06 -4.28 -16.35
CA GLY A 28 -6.60 -5.31 -15.49
C GLY A 28 -6.19 -5.18 -14.00
N PRO A 29 -6.82 -5.96 -13.11
CA PRO A 29 -6.41 -6.01 -11.72
C PRO A 29 -4.98 -6.53 -11.64
N VAL A 30 -4.10 -5.79 -10.95
CA VAL A 30 -2.73 -6.25 -10.71
C VAL A 30 -2.79 -7.54 -9.90
N PRO A 31 -2.16 -8.63 -10.37
CA PRO A 31 -2.16 -9.89 -9.62
C PRO A 31 -1.69 -9.66 -8.19
N GLY A 32 -2.50 -10.06 -7.21
CA GLY A 32 -2.16 -9.91 -5.81
C GLY A 32 -1.05 -10.89 -5.40
N ARG A 33 -0.13 -10.44 -4.54
CA ARG A 33 0.87 -11.31 -3.95
C ARG A 33 0.26 -12.07 -2.77
N ILE A 34 0.43 -13.38 -2.76
CA ILE A 34 0.04 -14.24 -1.63
C ILE A 34 1.24 -14.32 -0.67
N LEU A 35 1.00 -13.93 0.57
CA LEU A 35 1.97 -13.98 1.67
C LEU A 35 1.62 -15.19 2.55
N VAL A 36 2.55 -16.13 2.65
CA VAL A 36 2.39 -17.36 3.43
C VAL A 36 3.45 -17.39 4.52
N ASN A 37 3.03 -17.40 5.79
CA ASN A 37 3.85 -17.32 6.99
C ASN A 37 4.61 -16.00 7.14
N GLU A 38 5.43 -15.62 6.17
CA GLU A 38 6.19 -14.37 6.14
C GLU A 38 6.40 -13.92 4.69
N GLY A 39 6.65 -12.64 4.50
CA GLY A 39 6.92 -12.06 3.19
C GLY A 39 6.44 -10.63 3.07
N GLN A 40 6.73 -10.04 1.92
CA GLN A 40 6.43 -8.63 1.64
C GLN A 40 5.70 -8.49 0.31
N ALA A 41 4.84 -7.50 0.22
CA ALA A 41 4.20 -7.02 -0.99
C ALA A 41 4.19 -5.50 -0.99
N MET A 42 4.32 -4.91 -2.15
CA MET A 42 4.28 -3.46 -2.30
C MET A 42 3.50 -3.09 -3.54
N GLY A 43 3.01 -1.86 -3.58
CA GLY A 43 2.27 -1.33 -4.71
C GLY A 43 2.00 0.15 -4.59
N GLY A 44 1.13 0.66 -5.45
CA GLY A 44 0.80 2.07 -5.49
C GLY A 44 1.77 2.91 -6.31
N ILE A 45 1.63 4.22 -6.18
CA ILE A 45 2.49 5.20 -6.84
C ILE A 45 3.04 6.18 -5.80
N ALA A 46 4.23 6.69 -6.04
CA ALA A 46 4.74 7.83 -5.31
C ALA A 46 3.85 9.05 -5.57
N GLY A 47 3.64 9.88 -4.54
CA GLY A 47 2.80 11.06 -4.64
C GLY A 47 2.98 11.97 -3.43
N SER A 48 2.34 13.12 -3.48
CA SER A 48 2.51 14.19 -2.50
C SER A 48 1.45 14.22 -1.41
N GLY A 49 0.77 13.14 -1.18
CA GLY A 49 -0.17 13.03 -0.09
C GLY A 49 -1.46 12.30 -0.45
N PHE A 50 -1.84 11.45 0.44
CA PHE A 50 -3.03 10.61 0.34
C PHE A 50 -3.80 10.65 1.67
N SER A 51 -4.98 10.07 1.68
CA SER A 51 -5.77 9.90 2.90
C SER A 51 -6.40 8.51 2.96
N LEU A 52 -6.50 7.95 4.16
CA LEU A 52 -7.34 6.80 4.41
C LEU A 52 -8.80 7.26 4.51
N MET A 53 -9.59 6.92 3.49
CA MET A 53 -10.99 7.31 3.40
C MET A 53 -11.90 6.43 4.22
N ASP A 54 -11.75 5.13 4.03
CA ASP A 54 -12.55 4.11 4.70
C ASP A 54 -11.83 2.76 4.69
N LEU A 55 -12.24 1.89 5.61
CA LEU A 55 -11.85 0.50 5.63
C LEU A 55 -13.10 -0.35 5.83
N ARG A 56 -13.37 -1.27 4.93
CA ARG A 56 -14.53 -2.15 4.97
C ARG A 56 -14.08 -3.60 5.08
N ARG A 57 -14.80 -4.36 5.88
CA ARG A 57 -14.57 -5.79 6.05
C ARG A 57 -15.80 -6.57 5.63
N SER A 58 -15.60 -7.65 4.90
CA SER A 58 -16.60 -8.65 4.59
C SER A 58 -16.03 -10.05 4.82
N SER A 59 -16.86 -10.98 5.24
CA SER A 59 -16.45 -12.36 5.50
C SER A 59 -17.39 -13.36 4.84
N ASP A 60 -16.83 -14.42 4.28
CA ASP A 60 -17.54 -15.61 3.81
C ASP A 60 -17.10 -16.80 4.68
N ALA A 61 -17.92 -17.12 5.68
CA ALA A 61 -17.60 -18.18 6.64
C ALA A 61 -17.56 -19.57 5.95
N LYS A 62 -18.37 -19.80 4.91
CA LYS A 62 -18.38 -21.08 4.17
C LYS A 62 -17.09 -21.30 3.40
N LYS A 63 -16.58 -20.24 2.75
CA LYS A 63 -15.31 -20.28 2.01
C LYS A 63 -14.10 -20.04 2.91
N ARG A 64 -14.30 -19.69 4.17
CA ARG A 64 -13.26 -19.29 5.12
C ARG A 64 -12.33 -18.22 4.51
N VAL A 65 -12.95 -17.16 4.04
CA VAL A 65 -12.26 -15.97 3.48
C VAL A 65 -12.81 -14.72 4.15
N GLU A 66 -11.94 -13.81 4.49
CA GLU A 66 -12.28 -12.48 4.97
C GLU A 66 -11.56 -11.45 4.12
N ARG A 67 -12.31 -10.51 3.56
CA ARG A 67 -11.78 -9.43 2.71
C ARG A 67 -11.83 -8.10 3.43
N VAL A 68 -10.72 -7.42 3.42
CA VAL A 68 -10.57 -6.04 3.86
C VAL A 68 -10.31 -5.16 2.64
N VAL A 69 -11.11 -4.13 2.48
CA VAL A 69 -10.98 -3.13 1.41
C VAL A 69 -10.65 -1.79 2.05
N ILE A 70 -9.53 -1.22 1.69
CA ILE A 70 -9.01 0.04 2.18
C ILE A 70 -9.13 1.05 1.05
N ASP A 71 -9.99 2.06 1.22
CA ASP A 71 -10.23 3.12 0.24
C ASP A 71 -9.25 4.27 0.49
N ILE A 72 -8.46 4.60 -0.55
CA ILE A 72 -7.45 5.66 -0.51
C ILE A 72 -7.94 6.83 -1.34
N GLY A 73 -7.95 8.01 -0.74
CA GLY A 73 -8.30 9.29 -1.35
C GLY A 73 -7.09 10.21 -1.50
N ASP A 74 -7.33 11.39 -2.05
CA ASP A 74 -6.36 12.50 -2.04
C ASP A 74 -6.29 13.18 -0.66
N MET A 75 -5.43 14.18 -0.52
CA MET A 75 -5.26 14.94 0.74
C MET A 75 -6.53 15.66 1.20
N GLN A 76 -7.40 16.02 0.29
CA GLN A 76 -8.68 16.68 0.58
C GLN A 76 -9.77 15.65 0.93
N GLY A 77 -9.43 14.36 0.86
CA GLY A 77 -10.37 13.28 1.09
C GLY A 77 -11.37 13.13 -0.03
N GLN A 78 -10.99 13.46 -1.26
CA GLN A 78 -11.78 13.19 -2.45
C GLN A 78 -11.39 11.83 -3.05
N THR A 79 -12.18 11.37 -4.00
CA THR A 79 -11.89 10.10 -4.69
C THR A 79 -10.62 10.20 -5.51
N LEU A 80 -9.69 9.27 -5.29
CA LEU A 80 -8.45 9.18 -6.04
C LEU A 80 -8.64 8.26 -7.26
N LYS A 81 -8.55 8.83 -8.46
CA LYS A 81 -8.54 8.06 -9.71
C LYS A 81 -7.15 7.48 -9.96
N GLY A 82 -7.08 6.27 -10.49
CA GLY A 82 -5.81 5.62 -10.78
C GLY A 82 -5.37 4.65 -9.68
N LEU A 83 -4.07 4.52 -9.48
CA LEU A 83 -3.51 3.65 -8.45
C LEU A 83 -3.56 4.34 -7.08
N PRO A 84 -3.59 3.57 -5.98
CA PRO A 84 -3.47 4.14 -4.63
C PRO A 84 -2.08 4.76 -4.43
N GLY A 85 -1.91 5.51 -3.34
CA GLY A 85 -0.60 5.90 -2.85
C GLY A 85 0.28 4.69 -2.57
N TYR A 86 1.60 4.91 -2.52
CA TYR A 86 2.55 3.84 -2.22
C TYR A 86 2.20 3.17 -0.90
N PHE A 87 2.22 1.86 -0.92
CA PHE A 87 2.05 1.04 0.27
C PHE A 87 3.03 -0.13 0.29
N HIS A 88 3.42 -0.49 1.49
CA HIS A 88 4.20 -1.68 1.79
C HIS A 88 3.39 -2.57 2.73
N ALA A 89 3.37 -3.87 2.44
CA ALA A 89 2.70 -4.88 3.26
C ALA A 89 3.73 -5.91 3.70
N GLU A 90 3.82 -6.17 5.00
CA GLU A 90 4.71 -7.17 5.56
C GLU A 90 3.93 -8.18 6.41
N LEU A 91 4.00 -9.46 6.05
CA LEU A 91 3.48 -10.55 6.87
C LEU A 91 4.62 -11.12 7.71
N LYS A 92 4.47 -11.09 9.04
CA LYS A 92 5.40 -11.68 10.02
C LYS A 92 4.80 -12.93 10.63
N LYS A 93 5.65 -13.93 10.91
CA LYS A 93 5.24 -15.22 11.48
C LYS A 93 5.19 -15.16 13.02
N ASN A 94 6.19 -14.57 13.64
CA ASN A 94 6.35 -14.54 15.10
C ASN A 94 6.62 -13.11 15.58
N PRO A 95 5.62 -12.43 16.19
CA PRO A 95 4.22 -12.81 16.26
C PRO A 95 3.54 -12.77 14.90
N SER A 96 2.49 -13.60 14.71
CA SER A 96 1.73 -13.61 13.44
C SER A 96 0.97 -12.29 13.26
N LYS A 97 1.42 -11.45 12.34
CA LYS A 97 0.80 -10.15 12.04
C LYS A 97 1.03 -9.70 10.60
N LEU A 98 0.06 -9.02 10.05
CA LEU A 98 0.20 -8.25 8.83
C LEU A 98 0.34 -6.77 9.18
N ILE A 99 1.36 -6.13 8.65
CA ILE A 99 1.61 -4.69 8.78
C ILE A 99 1.41 -4.09 7.39
N LEU A 100 0.62 -3.03 7.31
CA LEU A 100 0.46 -2.21 6.11
C LEU A 100 0.95 -0.80 6.42
N ASP A 101 1.98 -0.39 5.73
CA ASP A 101 2.52 0.97 5.80
C ASP A 101 2.09 1.73 4.55
N PHE A 102 1.53 2.91 4.74
CA PHE A 102 1.12 3.83 3.70
C PHE A 102 1.94 5.12 3.82
N ASP A 103 2.84 5.31 2.87
CA ASP A 103 3.62 6.56 2.80
C ASP A 103 2.74 7.73 2.35
N GLN A 104 3.13 8.92 2.78
CA GLN A 104 2.46 10.18 2.41
C GLN A 104 0.94 10.15 2.65
N THR A 105 0.53 9.46 3.74
CA THR A 105 -0.88 9.34 4.15
C THR A 105 -1.10 9.91 5.55
N PRO A 106 -0.90 11.23 5.75
CA PRO A 106 -0.98 11.87 7.06
C PRO A 106 -2.41 12.07 7.57
N VAL A 107 -3.42 11.71 6.80
CA VAL A 107 -4.82 11.92 7.13
C VAL A 107 -5.59 10.62 7.11
N SER A 108 -6.38 10.39 8.16
CA SER A 108 -7.31 9.26 8.23
C SER A 108 -8.70 9.74 8.66
N ARG A 109 -9.75 9.29 7.96
CA ARG A 109 -11.15 9.44 8.38
C ARG A 109 -11.61 8.32 9.30
N LEU A 110 -10.80 7.29 9.45
CA LEU A 110 -11.02 6.19 10.37
C LEU A 110 -10.17 6.43 11.62
N ASP A 111 -10.76 6.27 12.78
CA ASP A 111 -10.06 6.23 14.06
C ASP A 111 -9.81 4.79 14.52
N GLU A 112 -8.96 4.63 15.52
CA GLU A 112 -8.60 3.30 16.05
C GLU A 112 -9.80 2.57 16.67
N GLY A 113 -10.74 3.29 17.27
CA GLY A 113 -11.96 2.71 17.84
C GLY A 113 -12.83 2.06 16.78
N ARG A 114 -13.13 2.80 15.72
CA ARG A 114 -13.87 2.28 14.56
C ARG A 114 -13.15 1.13 13.88
N LEU A 115 -11.84 1.20 13.78
CA LEU A 115 -11.04 0.09 13.24
C LEU A 115 -11.24 -1.18 14.09
N LYS A 116 -11.10 -1.08 15.40
CA LYS A 116 -11.32 -2.22 16.33
C LYS A 116 -12.72 -2.78 16.21
N ASP A 117 -13.73 -1.92 16.14
CA ASP A 117 -15.14 -2.34 16.04
C ASP A 117 -15.41 -3.12 14.75
N ARG A 118 -14.82 -2.74 13.64
CA ARG A 118 -14.96 -3.44 12.35
C ARG A 118 -14.38 -4.85 12.37
N PHE A 119 -13.45 -5.14 13.28
CA PHE A 119 -12.83 -6.46 13.41
C PHE A 119 -13.40 -7.33 14.55
N LYS A 120 -14.42 -6.84 15.26
CA LYS A 120 -15.17 -7.70 16.19
C LYS A 120 -15.72 -8.92 15.47
N GLY A 121 -15.47 -10.11 16.02
CA GLY A 121 -15.90 -11.38 15.42
C GLY A 121 -15.15 -11.77 14.12
N SER A 122 -13.99 -11.19 13.85
CA SER A 122 -13.17 -11.60 12.71
C SER A 122 -12.77 -13.08 12.79
N LEU A 123 -12.78 -13.73 11.63
CA LEU A 123 -12.35 -15.13 11.50
C LEU A 123 -10.83 -15.26 11.65
N PHE A 124 -10.07 -14.25 11.22
CA PHE A 124 -8.61 -14.33 11.07
C PHE A 124 -7.84 -13.31 11.90
N VAL A 125 -8.44 -12.16 12.22
CA VAL A 125 -7.78 -11.07 12.95
C VAL A 125 -8.19 -11.12 14.42
N ARG A 126 -7.20 -11.08 15.32
CA ARG A 126 -7.41 -11.04 16.79
C ARG A 126 -7.50 -9.62 17.31
N LYS A 127 -6.62 -8.76 16.81
CA LYS A 127 -6.49 -7.37 17.23
C LYS A 127 -6.05 -6.52 16.06
N THR A 128 -6.44 -5.26 16.08
CA THR A 128 -5.97 -4.24 15.12
C THR A 128 -5.39 -3.07 15.88
N SER A 129 -4.42 -2.38 15.27
CA SER A 129 -3.95 -1.07 15.71
C SER A 129 -3.68 -0.18 14.51
N MET A 130 -3.77 1.11 14.74
CA MET A 130 -3.49 2.15 13.75
C MET A 130 -2.59 3.20 14.39
N ILE A 131 -1.50 3.53 13.70
CA ILE A 131 -0.59 4.59 14.09
C ILE A 131 -0.54 5.57 12.91
N LEU A 132 -0.82 6.81 13.19
CA LEU A 132 -0.66 7.92 12.27
C LEU A 132 0.56 8.72 12.72
N ASP A 133 1.60 8.74 11.89
CA ASP A 133 2.81 9.51 12.12
C ASP A 133 2.77 10.80 11.30
N PRO A 134 2.54 11.96 11.93
CA PRO A 134 2.47 13.22 11.22
C PRO A 134 3.85 13.74 10.75
N GLU A 135 4.96 13.33 11.39
CA GLU A 135 6.31 13.74 11.02
C GLU A 135 6.74 13.04 9.73
N ASP A 136 6.60 11.73 9.69
CA ASP A 136 6.92 10.92 8.51
C ASP A 136 5.77 10.91 7.49
N LYS A 137 4.63 11.53 7.82
CA LYS A 137 3.41 11.52 6.99
C LYS A 137 3.00 10.10 6.61
N ALA A 138 3.16 9.18 7.53
CA ALA A 138 2.91 7.76 7.32
C ALA A 138 1.71 7.29 8.14
N LEU A 139 0.98 6.33 7.59
CA LEU A 139 -0.08 5.61 8.28
C LEU A 139 0.28 4.13 8.34
N ASN A 140 0.38 3.59 9.55
CA ASN A 140 0.59 2.18 9.79
C ASN A 140 -0.70 1.51 10.28
N LEU A 141 -1.10 0.43 9.60
CA LEU A 141 -2.18 -0.45 10.03
C LEU A 141 -1.61 -1.82 10.37
N THR A 142 -1.79 -2.28 11.59
CA THR A 142 -1.35 -3.59 12.03
C THR A 142 -2.55 -4.49 12.35
N PHE A 143 -2.51 -5.72 11.82
CA PHE A 143 -3.48 -6.78 12.06
C PHE A 143 -2.78 -7.96 12.73
N ASP A 144 -3.03 -8.17 14.02
CA ASP A 144 -2.57 -9.37 14.73
C ASP A 144 -3.42 -10.56 14.27
N LEU A 145 -2.78 -11.56 13.71
CA LEU A 145 -3.47 -12.67 13.04
C LEU A 145 -3.58 -13.91 13.96
N LYS A 146 -4.60 -14.71 13.69
CA LYS A 146 -4.69 -16.06 14.24
C LYS A 146 -3.65 -16.97 13.55
N PRO A 147 -3.11 -17.97 14.24
CA PRO A 147 -2.14 -18.91 13.64
C PRO A 147 -2.68 -19.57 12.37
N GLY A 148 -1.83 -19.76 11.37
CA GLY A 148 -2.21 -20.37 10.10
C GLY A 148 -2.94 -19.45 9.12
N THR A 149 -3.10 -18.17 9.46
CA THR A 149 -3.65 -17.18 8.53
C THR A 149 -2.61 -16.81 7.48
N ILE A 150 -3.04 -16.80 6.24
CA ILE A 150 -2.28 -16.26 5.11
C ILE A 150 -3.00 -15.03 4.55
N ALA A 151 -2.27 -14.16 3.89
CA ALA A 151 -2.80 -12.92 3.35
C ALA A 151 -2.50 -12.81 1.84
N ARG A 152 -3.49 -12.37 1.06
CA ARG A 152 -3.27 -11.92 -0.32
C ARG A 152 -3.48 -10.42 -0.36
N VAL A 153 -2.46 -9.68 -0.77
CA VAL A 153 -2.49 -8.21 -0.86
C VAL A 153 -2.45 -7.81 -2.33
N PHE A 154 -3.34 -6.91 -2.74
CA PHE A 154 -3.39 -6.37 -4.08
C PHE A 154 -4.02 -4.98 -4.10
N GLN A 155 -3.80 -4.27 -5.21
CA GLN A 155 -4.36 -2.95 -5.44
C GLN A 155 -5.44 -2.97 -6.52
N VAL A 156 -6.41 -2.07 -6.39
CA VAL A 156 -7.46 -1.86 -7.39
C VAL A 156 -7.41 -0.40 -7.82
N LYS A 157 -7.32 -0.21 -9.14
CA LYS A 157 -7.33 1.11 -9.75
C LYS A 157 -8.71 1.74 -9.62
N GLY A 158 -8.77 2.99 -9.19
CA GLY A 158 -9.99 3.79 -9.15
C GLY A 158 -10.35 4.27 -10.56
N GLU A 159 -11.35 3.65 -11.19
CA GLU A 159 -11.90 4.09 -12.49
C GLU A 159 -13.20 4.85 -12.32
N LYS A 160 -14.15 4.26 -11.55
CA LYS A 160 -15.47 4.83 -11.24
C LYS A 160 -15.63 5.20 -9.77
N GLY A 161 -14.56 5.21 -9.00
CA GLY A 161 -14.52 5.48 -7.57
C GLY A 161 -13.09 5.66 -7.10
N THR A 162 -12.87 5.58 -5.80
CA THR A 162 -11.54 5.73 -5.24
C THR A 162 -10.67 4.48 -5.47
N SER A 163 -9.38 4.66 -5.55
CA SER A 163 -8.40 3.57 -5.57
C SER A 163 -8.38 2.82 -4.24
N LYS A 164 -7.96 1.55 -4.28
CA LYS A 164 -8.07 0.65 -3.13
C LYS A 164 -6.82 -0.19 -2.94
N VAL A 165 -6.52 -0.48 -1.68
CA VAL A 165 -5.69 -1.62 -1.30
C VAL A 165 -6.61 -2.68 -0.71
N VAL A 166 -6.46 -3.91 -1.16
CA VAL A 166 -7.32 -5.02 -0.76
C VAL A 166 -6.48 -6.12 -0.12
N VAL A 167 -6.95 -6.61 1.01
CA VAL A 167 -6.36 -7.76 1.70
C VAL A 167 -7.41 -8.86 1.83
N ASP A 168 -7.09 -10.03 1.33
CA ASP A 168 -7.86 -11.24 1.60
C ASP A 168 -7.11 -12.10 2.63
N PHE A 169 -7.76 -12.41 3.75
CA PHE A 169 -7.28 -13.37 4.74
C PHE A 169 -7.96 -14.72 4.53
N PHE A 170 -7.20 -15.80 4.59
CA PHE A 170 -7.70 -17.17 4.47
C PHE A 170 -6.77 -18.17 5.18
N GLU A 171 -7.24 -19.37 5.39
CA GLU A 171 -6.43 -20.42 5.99
C GLU A 171 -5.42 -21.00 4.99
N SER A 172 -4.21 -21.26 5.50
CA SER A 172 -3.29 -22.14 4.79
C SER A 172 -3.90 -23.54 4.71
N LYS A 173 -4.12 -24.05 3.50
CA LYS A 173 -4.49 -25.46 3.36
C LYS A 173 -3.34 -26.29 3.95
N LYS A 174 -3.59 -26.97 5.07
CA LYS A 174 -2.68 -27.99 5.54
C LYS A 174 -2.53 -29.03 4.41
N LYS A 175 -1.34 -29.18 3.91
CA LYS A 175 -0.98 -30.35 3.10
C LYS A 175 -0.90 -31.55 4.01
#